data_190b4b15322e8117291feccea3ecb36a
#
_entry.id   190b4b15322e8117291feccea3ecb36a
#
_cell.length_a   1.000
_cell.length_b   1.000
_cell.length_c   1.000
_cell.angle_alpha   90.00
_cell.angle_beta   90.00
_cell.angle_gamma   90.00
#
_symmetry.space_group_name_H-M   'P 1'
#
loop_
_entity.id
_entity.type
_entity.pdbx_description
1 polymer ?
#
loop_
_entity_poly.entity_id
_entity_poly.type
_entity_poly.pdbx_seq_one_letter_code
_entity_poly.pdbx_strand_id
1 'polypeptide(L)'
;MVANNGTADALVAALKRKGGIQMTVLPLYNVMLIPETNLYLQTQAFTAMTGKEPENQDRLIIAAEKSPKKREEITEDDLYPIGVSGIITEINSDNNYIVIRTKKRADITDITIFADHTINVTATKREDTPGEDIDPDDERARLDKLKQALVGYFSNSQWGSASRGYIAQFGSISEIAAAMSPWLFNSAEDRYKVLEEDSKAKRLDLMEKMIYENIEMSNIGTEAANAQEADYQKIYRESALKKQID
;
A
#
# COMPACT_ATOMS: atom_id res chain seq x y z
N MET A 1 32.18 3.79 -36.88
CA MET A 1 30.80 3.30 -36.76
C MET A 1 30.09 4.25 -35.79
N VAL A 2 29.33 5.19 -36.33
CA VAL A 2 28.53 6.13 -35.51
C VAL A 2 27.15 5.51 -35.40
N ALA A 3 26.84 4.96 -34.22
CA ALA A 3 25.54 4.34 -33.93
C ALA A 3 24.56 5.42 -33.48
N ASN A 4 23.66 5.70 -34.31
CA ASN A 4 22.20 5.96 -34.19
C ASN A 4 21.66 6.57 -32.90
N ASN A 5 22.06 7.78 -32.52
CA ASN A 5 21.41 8.59 -31.49
C ASN A 5 20.08 9.23 -31.98
N GLY A 6 19.79 9.15 -33.27
CA GLY A 6 18.60 9.79 -33.86
C GLY A 6 17.27 9.08 -33.58
N THR A 7 17.30 7.78 -33.29
CA THR A 7 16.07 7.00 -33.01
C THR A 7 15.56 7.20 -31.58
N ALA A 8 16.45 7.35 -30.63
CA ALA A 8 16.06 7.58 -29.22
C ALA A 8 15.45 8.99 -29.04
N ASP A 9 16.07 10.00 -29.65
CA ASP A 9 15.56 11.39 -29.62
C ASP A 9 14.24 11.56 -30.39
N ALA A 10 14.06 10.84 -31.49
CA ALA A 10 12.80 10.82 -32.24
C ALA A 10 11.68 10.12 -31.45
N LEU A 11 12.00 9.04 -30.69
CA LEU A 11 11.05 8.34 -29.83
C LEU A 11 10.63 9.22 -28.64
N VAL A 12 11.58 9.88 -27.98
CA VAL A 12 11.32 10.84 -26.90
C VAL A 12 10.49 12.04 -27.38
N ALA A 13 10.75 12.54 -28.60
CA ALA A 13 9.95 13.60 -29.19
C ALA A 13 8.54 13.16 -29.60
N ALA A 14 8.36 11.89 -30.01
CA ALA A 14 7.05 11.32 -30.32
C ALA A 14 6.20 11.09 -29.06
N LEU A 15 6.84 10.66 -27.96
CA LEU A 15 6.19 10.47 -26.66
C LEU A 15 5.74 11.79 -26.03
N LYS A 16 6.52 12.86 -26.17
CA LYS A 16 6.11 14.22 -25.75
C LYS A 16 4.86 14.74 -26.49
N ARG A 17 4.56 14.22 -27.67
CA ARG A 17 3.37 14.62 -28.46
C ARG A 17 2.06 13.98 -27.96
N LYS A 18 2.11 12.93 -27.13
CA LYS A 18 0.92 12.24 -26.57
C LYS A 18 0.43 12.80 -25.23
N GLY A 19 1.04 13.88 -24.71
CA GLY A 19 0.56 14.58 -23.52
C GLY A 19 0.89 13.90 -22.18
N GLY A 20 1.59 12.76 -22.19
CA GLY A 20 2.03 12.07 -20.97
C GLY A 20 3.51 12.34 -20.64
N ILE A 21 3.88 12.17 -19.39
CA ILE A 21 5.25 12.29 -18.90
C ILE A 21 5.83 10.89 -18.76
N GLN A 22 7.01 10.66 -19.36
CA GLN A 22 7.72 9.40 -19.19
C GLN A 22 8.38 9.36 -17.80
N MET A 23 8.11 8.31 -17.02
CA MET A 23 8.57 8.16 -15.65
C MET A 23 9.06 6.74 -15.38
N THR A 24 10.04 6.61 -14.49
CA THR A 24 10.48 5.31 -13.96
C THR A 24 9.40 4.71 -13.08
N VAL A 25 9.23 3.39 -13.16
CA VAL A 25 8.26 2.64 -12.36
C VAL A 25 8.93 2.01 -11.15
N LEU A 26 8.27 2.13 -10.00
CA LEU A 26 8.48 1.29 -8.82
C LEU A 26 7.34 0.27 -8.78
N PRO A 27 7.57 -0.98 -9.17
CA PRO A 27 6.55 -2.03 -9.09
C PRO A 27 6.41 -2.51 -7.65
N LEU A 28 5.18 -2.63 -7.14
CA LEU A 28 4.90 -3.13 -5.79
C LEU A 28 3.76 -4.14 -5.79
N TYR A 29 4.01 -5.28 -5.17
CA TYR A 29 2.98 -6.31 -4.96
C TYR A 29 2.33 -6.19 -3.59
N ASN A 30 1.03 -6.39 -3.55
CA ASN A 30 0.23 -6.50 -2.32
C ASN A 30 0.32 -5.27 -1.38
N VAL A 31 0.49 -4.09 -1.93
CA VAL A 31 0.50 -2.81 -1.23
C VAL A 31 -0.74 -2.01 -1.61
N MET A 32 -1.40 -1.39 -0.63
CA MET A 32 -2.50 -0.47 -0.90
C MET A 32 -1.90 0.89 -1.29
N LEU A 33 -1.99 1.24 -2.57
CA LEU A 33 -1.49 2.50 -3.10
C LEU A 33 -2.55 3.59 -2.94
N ILE A 34 -2.28 4.54 -2.06
CA ILE A 34 -3.21 5.62 -1.73
C ILE A 34 -2.54 6.96 -2.06
N PRO A 35 -3.22 7.87 -2.78
CA PRO A 35 -2.73 9.23 -3.00
C PRO A 35 -2.56 10.01 -1.69
N GLU A 36 -1.62 10.96 -1.69
CA GLU A 36 -1.39 11.92 -0.61
C GLU A 36 -0.96 11.28 0.74
N THR A 37 -0.41 10.07 0.70
CA THR A 37 0.16 9.37 1.86
C THR A 37 1.68 9.23 1.74
N ASN A 38 2.31 8.74 2.79
CA ASN A 38 3.73 8.38 2.78
C ASN A 38 3.88 6.87 2.63
N LEU A 39 4.73 6.46 1.72
CA LEU A 39 5.18 5.09 1.55
C LEU A 39 6.61 4.98 2.08
N TYR A 40 6.83 4.07 3.01
CA TYR A 40 8.14 3.77 3.60
C TYR A 40 8.69 2.50 2.95
N LEU A 41 9.90 2.57 2.44
CA LEU A 41 10.53 1.43 1.77
C LEU A 41 12.01 1.37 2.17
N GLN A 42 12.55 0.16 2.33
CA GLN A 42 13.97 -0.01 2.51
C GLN A 42 14.73 0.41 1.24
N THR A 43 15.84 1.10 1.39
CA THR A 43 16.67 1.57 0.26
C THR A 43 17.07 0.42 -0.66
N GLN A 44 17.50 -0.71 -0.08
CA GLN A 44 17.85 -1.90 -0.86
C GLN A 44 16.68 -2.49 -1.66
N ALA A 45 15.47 -2.46 -1.08
CA ALA A 45 14.27 -2.92 -1.78
C ALA A 45 13.95 -2.02 -2.96
N PHE A 46 14.05 -0.70 -2.81
CA PHE A 46 13.89 0.25 -3.91
C PHE A 46 14.88 -0.04 -5.05
N THR A 47 16.17 -0.15 -4.73
CA THR A 47 17.23 -0.44 -5.73
C THR A 47 17.00 -1.79 -6.42
N ALA A 48 16.60 -2.81 -5.66
CA ALA A 48 16.29 -4.13 -6.24
C ALA A 48 15.10 -4.10 -7.22
N MET A 49 14.06 -3.31 -6.90
CA MET A 49 12.84 -3.22 -7.72
C MET A 49 13.00 -2.29 -8.93
N THR A 50 13.74 -1.20 -8.81
CA THR A 50 13.88 -0.19 -9.87
C THR A 50 15.15 -0.34 -10.69
N GLY A 51 16.18 -1.01 -10.14
CA GLY A 51 17.52 -1.06 -10.72
C GLY A 51 18.33 0.23 -10.58
N LYS A 52 17.85 1.19 -9.77
CA LYS A 52 18.47 2.50 -9.57
C LYS A 52 18.61 2.81 -8.09
N GLU A 53 19.66 3.53 -7.75
CA GLU A 53 19.76 4.13 -6.42
C GLU A 53 18.75 5.28 -6.29
N PRO A 54 18.11 5.45 -5.11
CA PRO A 54 17.18 6.54 -4.90
C PRO A 54 17.91 7.89 -4.80
N GLU A 55 17.37 8.90 -5.46
CA GLU A 55 17.81 10.28 -5.32
C GLU A 55 16.70 11.15 -4.72
N ASN A 56 17.09 12.14 -3.90
CA ASN A 56 16.11 13.04 -3.29
C ASN A 56 15.43 13.88 -4.37
N GLN A 57 14.10 14.04 -4.27
CA GLN A 57 13.22 14.69 -5.24
C GLN A 57 13.00 13.92 -6.54
N ASP A 58 13.49 12.67 -6.66
CA ASP A 58 13.15 11.82 -7.79
C ASP A 58 11.64 11.60 -7.89
N ARG A 59 11.16 11.71 -9.11
CA ARG A 59 9.76 11.48 -9.48
C ARG A 59 9.62 10.12 -10.14
N LEU A 60 8.62 9.37 -9.71
CA LEU A 60 8.36 8.03 -10.19
C LEU A 60 6.85 7.72 -10.24
N ILE A 61 6.50 6.66 -10.93
CA ILE A 61 5.20 6.02 -10.84
C ILE A 61 5.33 4.78 -9.97
N ILE A 62 4.47 4.65 -8.99
CA ILE A 62 4.32 3.44 -8.22
C ILE A 62 3.19 2.65 -8.86
N ALA A 63 3.49 1.47 -9.37
CA ALA A 63 2.54 0.59 -10.05
C ALA A 63 2.26 -0.66 -9.21
N ALA A 64 1.00 -1.07 -9.13
CA ALA A 64 0.63 -2.31 -8.47
C ALA A 64 0.87 -3.50 -9.40
N GLU A 65 1.50 -4.55 -8.87
CA GLU A 65 1.66 -5.84 -9.56
C GLU A 65 0.47 -6.75 -9.31
N LYS A 66 0.10 -7.53 -10.33
CA LYS A 66 -0.96 -8.55 -10.25
C LYS A 66 -0.53 -9.80 -9.47
N SER A 67 0.77 -10.11 -9.49
CA SER A 67 1.38 -11.24 -8.76
C SER A 67 2.82 -10.92 -8.41
N PRO A 68 3.38 -11.53 -7.33
CA PRO A 68 4.75 -11.24 -6.92
C PRO A 68 5.73 -11.79 -7.97
N LYS A 69 6.59 -10.92 -8.50
CA LYS A 69 7.64 -11.27 -9.46
C LYS A 69 8.98 -10.64 -9.10
N LYS A 70 10.05 -11.26 -9.58
CA LYS A 70 11.35 -10.59 -9.59
C LYS A 70 11.38 -9.58 -10.73
N ARG A 71 12.15 -8.51 -10.58
CA ARG A 71 12.26 -7.45 -11.59
C ARG A 71 12.53 -7.97 -12.99
N GLU A 72 13.37 -9.00 -13.10
CA GLU A 72 13.77 -9.63 -14.37
C GLU A 72 12.64 -10.41 -15.05
N GLU A 73 11.58 -10.73 -14.31
CA GLU A 73 10.45 -11.55 -14.77
C GLU A 73 9.20 -10.70 -15.06
N ILE A 74 9.22 -9.41 -14.72
CA ILE A 74 8.09 -8.52 -14.93
C ILE A 74 7.89 -8.25 -16.41
N THR A 75 6.65 -8.40 -16.86
CA THR A 75 6.18 -8.05 -18.20
C THR A 75 5.15 -6.93 -18.13
N GLU A 76 4.78 -6.35 -19.27
CA GLU A 76 3.73 -5.32 -19.32
C GLU A 76 2.40 -5.80 -18.74
N ASP A 77 2.05 -7.07 -18.95
CA ASP A 77 0.79 -7.68 -18.49
C ASP A 77 0.74 -7.88 -16.97
N ASP A 78 1.87 -7.79 -16.28
CA ASP A 78 1.95 -8.00 -14.83
C ASP A 78 1.59 -6.76 -14.01
N LEU A 79 1.55 -5.61 -14.64
CA LEU A 79 1.19 -4.35 -13.99
C LEU A 79 -0.29 -4.02 -14.19
N TYR A 80 -0.90 -3.42 -13.18
CA TYR A 80 -2.21 -2.83 -13.31
C TYR A 80 -2.13 -1.49 -14.05
N PRO A 81 -3.20 -1.10 -14.79
CA PRO A 81 -3.18 0.09 -15.66
C PRO A 81 -3.26 1.42 -14.91
N ILE A 82 -3.51 1.41 -13.60
CA ILE A 82 -3.55 2.61 -12.78
C ILE A 82 -2.47 2.51 -11.70
N GLY A 83 -1.70 3.58 -11.56
CA GLY A 83 -0.69 3.73 -10.52
C GLY A 83 -0.83 5.05 -9.78
N VAL A 84 0.16 5.36 -8.95
CA VAL A 84 0.24 6.61 -8.20
C VAL A 84 1.58 7.29 -8.50
N SER A 85 1.55 8.57 -8.84
CA SER A 85 2.77 9.35 -8.94
C SER A 85 3.36 9.61 -7.55
N GLY A 86 4.66 9.55 -7.41
CA GLY A 86 5.36 9.76 -6.16
C GLY A 86 6.61 10.61 -6.32
N ILE A 87 7.07 11.16 -5.20
CA ILE A 87 8.32 11.90 -5.08
C ILE A 87 9.07 11.36 -3.87
N ILE A 88 10.35 11.05 -4.02
CA ILE A 88 11.21 10.71 -2.89
C ILE A 88 11.47 11.99 -2.09
N THR A 89 11.00 12.02 -0.84
CA THR A 89 11.07 13.19 0.02
C THR A 89 12.14 13.08 1.11
N GLU A 90 12.55 11.85 1.42
CA GLU A 90 13.57 11.58 2.42
C GLU A 90 14.37 10.34 2.04
N ILE A 91 15.68 10.40 2.25
CA ILE A 91 16.59 9.26 2.20
C ILE A 91 17.31 9.21 3.54
N ASN A 92 17.00 8.19 4.34
CA ASN A 92 17.59 8.00 5.65
C ASN A 92 18.66 6.91 5.58
N SER A 93 19.91 7.34 5.44
CA SER A 93 21.06 6.42 5.31
C SER A 93 21.37 5.67 6.60
N ASP A 94 21.09 6.26 7.77
CA ASP A 94 21.38 5.65 9.07
C ASP A 94 20.46 4.45 9.35
N ASN A 95 19.22 4.54 8.91
CA ASN A 95 18.19 3.51 9.10
C ASN A 95 17.85 2.75 7.80
N ASN A 96 18.56 3.01 6.71
CA ASN A 96 18.41 2.35 5.41
C ASN A 96 16.98 2.37 4.84
N TYR A 97 16.27 3.48 4.98
CA TYR A 97 14.95 3.63 4.39
C TYR A 97 14.79 4.92 3.59
N ILE A 98 13.82 4.92 2.69
CA ILE A 98 13.37 6.09 1.96
C ILE A 98 11.89 6.35 2.25
N VAL A 99 11.49 7.61 2.13
CA VAL A 99 10.10 8.03 2.18
C VAL A 99 9.70 8.55 0.81
N ILE A 100 8.66 7.95 0.24
CA ILE A 100 8.06 8.39 -1.01
C ILE A 100 6.71 9.01 -0.67
N ARG A 101 6.55 10.31 -0.93
CA ARG A 101 5.26 10.97 -0.83
C ARG A 101 4.47 10.69 -2.09
N THR A 102 3.40 9.92 -1.98
CA THR A 102 2.45 9.69 -3.07
C THR A 102 1.67 10.97 -3.37
N LYS A 103 1.29 11.20 -4.62
CA LYS A 103 0.66 12.45 -5.04
C LYS A 103 -0.71 12.22 -5.67
N LYS A 104 -0.76 11.84 -6.93
CA LYS A 104 -2.00 11.71 -7.70
C LYS A 104 -2.06 10.36 -8.37
N ARG A 105 -3.27 9.86 -8.57
CA ARG A 105 -3.50 8.69 -9.41
C ARG A 105 -3.12 9.01 -10.85
N ALA A 106 -2.65 8.01 -11.56
CA ALA A 106 -2.24 8.15 -12.94
C ALA A 106 -2.63 6.91 -13.75
N ASP A 107 -3.17 7.13 -14.93
CA ASP A 107 -3.31 6.08 -15.93
C ASP A 107 -1.94 5.79 -16.53
N ILE A 108 -1.58 4.52 -16.60
CA ILE A 108 -0.29 4.02 -17.09
C ILE A 108 -0.49 3.52 -18.51
N THR A 109 0.31 4.03 -19.43
CA THR A 109 0.34 3.61 -20.83
C THR A 109 1.77 3.48 -21.33
N ASP A 110 1.94 2.91 -22.52
CA ASP A 110 3.22 2.82 -23.24
C ASP A 110 4.35 2.30 -22.31
N ILE A 111 4.13 1.13 -21.69
CA ILE A 111 5.10 0.49 -20.82
C ILE A 111 6.32 0.07 -21.65
N THR A 112 7.51 0.43 -21.21
CA THR A 112 8.77 0.06 -21.84
C THR A 112 9.68 -0.59 -20.82
N ILE A 113 10.07 -1.84 -21.07
CA ILE A 113 11.02 -2.59 -20.24
C ILE A 113 12.35 -2.62 -20.99
N PHE A 114 13.39 -2.08 -20.36
CA PHE A 114 14.73 -2.00 -20.93
C PHE A 114 15.53 -3.28 -20.72
N ALA A 115 16.65 -3.42 -21.40
CA ALA A 115 17.53 -4.58 -21.30
C ALA A 115 18.13 -4.78 -19.88
N ASP A 116 18.22 -3.72 -19.10
CA ASP A 116 18.62 -3.75 -17.69
C ASP A 116 17.44 -3.98 -16.74
N HIS A 117 16.27 -4.33 -17.29
CA HIS A 117 15.00 -4.54 -16.58
C HIS A 117 14.47 -3.28 -15.85
N THR A 118 14.94 -2.11 -16.20
CA THR A 118 14.32 -0.84 -15.78
C THR A 118 13.00 -0.67 -16.51
N ILE A 119 11.96 -0.25 -15.81
CA ILE A 119 10.62 -0.06 -16.37
C ILE A 119 10.31 1.44 -16.44
N ASN A 120 9.96 1.92 -17.62
CA ASN A 120 9.44 3.27 -17.81
C ASN A 120 8.03 3.21 -18.41
N VAL A 121 7.23 4.20 -18.06
CA VAL A 121 5.85 4.32 -18.55
C VAL A 121 5.54 5.75 -18.95
N THR A 122 4.56 5.90 -19.82
CA THR A 122 3.87 7.17 -20.03
C THR A 122 2.74 7.25 -19.01
N ALA A 123 2.73 8.30 -18.18
CA ALA A 123 1.73 8.49 -17.13
C ALA A 123 0.91 9.76 -17.41
N THR A 124 -0.41 9.63 -17.33
CA THR A 124 -1.35 10.75 -17.42
C THR A 124 -2.14 10.85 -16.14
N LYS A 125 -2.38 12.07 -15.64
CA LYS A 125 -3.15 12.28 -14.41
C LYS A 125 -4.55 11.71 -14.55
N ARG A 126 -4.96 10.89 -13.57
CA ARG A 126 -6.33 10.42 -13.46
C ARG A 126 -7.10 11.30 -12.48
N GLU A 127 -8.20 11.88 -12.96
CA GLU A 127 -9.03 12.74 -12.13
C GLU A 127 -10.04 11.92 -11.31
N ASP A 128 -10.43 12.47 -10.17
CA ASP A 128 -11.52 11.93 -9.37
C ASP A 128 -12.86 12.39 -9.95
N THR A 129 -13.93 11.66 -9.68
CA THR A 129 -15.28 12.03 -10.10
C THR A 129 -15.68 13.36 -9.44
N PRO A 130 -16.03 14.39 -10.23
CA PRO A 130 -16.41 15.68 -9.68
C PRO A 130 -17.70 15.59 -8.85
N GLY A 131 -17.74 16.32 -7.72
CA GLY A 131 -18.94 16.41 -6.90
C GLY A 131 -19.22 15.22 -5.99
N GLU A 132 -18.34 14.24 -5.95
CA GLU A 132 -18.38 13.11 -5.00
C GLU A 132 -17.37 13.30 -3.86
N ASP A 133 -17.22 14.53 -3.40
CA ASP A 133 -16.43 14.86 -2.21
C ASP A 133 -17.22 14.54 -0.95
N ILE A 134 -16.51 14.20 0.12
CA ILE A 134 -17.09 13.92 1.43
C ILE A 134 -17.17 15.22 2.21
N ASP A 135 -18.25 15.39 2.97
CA ASP A 135 -18.35 16.48 3.94
C ASP A 135 -17.19 16.37 4.96
N PRO A 136 -16.41 17.44 5.18
CA PRO A 136 -15.27 17.40 6.10
C PRO A 136 -15.63 17.03 7.55
N ASP A 137 -16.83 17.35 8.01
CA ASP A 137 -17.28 17.02 9.37
C ASP A 137 -17.65 15.52 9.45
N ASP A 138 -18.24 14.96 8.38
CA ASP A 138 -18.49 13.51 8.27
C ASP A 138 -17.18 12.73 8.21
N GLU A 139 -16.22 13.14 7.38
CA GLU A 139 -14.91 12.50 7.30
C GLU A 139 -14.20 12.51 8.66
N ARG A 140 -14.26 13.62 9.40
CA ARG A 140 -13.69 13.72 10.75
C ARG A 140 -14.38 12.78 11.73
N ALA A 141 -15.71 12.73 11.74
CA ALA A 141 -16.47 11.84 12.61
C ALA A 141 -16.14 10.35 12.31
N ARG A 142 -16.02 9.98 11.05
CA ARG A 142 -15.60 8.65 10.60
C ARG A 142 -14.18 8.31 11.05
N LEU A 143 -13.24 9.25 10.90
CA LEU A 143 -11.85 9.08 11.35
C LEU A 143 -11.79 8.84 12.87
N ASP A 144 -12.52 9.64 13.66
CA ASP A 144 -12.53 9.49 15.11
C ASP A 144 -13.11 8.14 15.56
N LYS A 145 -14.17 7.69 14.89
CA LYS A 145 -14.76 6.38 15.13
C LYS A 145 -13.79 5.24 14.78
N LEU A 146 -13.08 5.36 13.66
CA LEU A 146 -12.09 4.37 13.25
C LEU A 146 -10.91 4.32 14.24
N LYS A 147 -10.41 5.48 14.68
CA LYS A 147 -9.37 5.56 15.72
C LYS A 147 -9.79 4.88 17.02
N GLN A 148 -11.03 5.07 17.46
CA GLN A 148 -11.57 4.39 18.65
C GLN A 148 -11.60 2.88 18.46
N ALA A 149 -12.04 2.37 17.33
CA ALA A 149 -12.06 0.96 17.02
C ALA A 149 -10.65 0.36 17.03
N LEU A 150 -9.66 1.05 16.45
CA LEU A 150 -8.26 0.62 16.45
C LEU A 150 -7.64 0.63 17.85
N VAL A 151 -7.93 1.65 18.67
CA VAL A 151 -7.50 1.66 20.07
C VAL A 151 -8.08 0.47 20.83
N GLY A 152 -9.36 0.14 20.61
CA GLY A 152 -10.00 -1.06 21.17
C GLY A 152 -9.29 -2.34 20.71
N TYR A 153 -9.04 -2.46 19.43
CA TYR A 153 -8.35 -3.61 18.83
C TYR A 153 -6.95 -3.85 19.40
N PHE A 154 -6.15 -2.80 19.54
CA PHE A 154 -4.79 -2.90 20.09
C PHE A 154 -4.73 -2.94 21.61
N SER A 155 -5.82 -2.63 22.34
CA SER A 155 -5.80 -2.50 23.80
C SER A 155 -5.37 -3.79 24.52
N ASN A 156 -5.67 -4.95 23.94
CA ASN A 156 -5.32 -6.27 24.48
C ASN A 156 -3.97 -6.81 23.97
N SER A 157 -3.26 -6.03 23.13
CA SER A 157 -1.93 -6.39 22.64
C SER A 157 -0.82 -5.87 23.55
N GLN A 158 0.37 -6.43 23.44
CA GLN A 158 1.57 -5.92 24.14
C GLN A 158 1.90 -4.45 23.81
N TRP A 159 1.33 -3.90 22.74
CA TRP A 159 1.51 -2.53 22.27
C TRP A 159 0.41 -1.56 22.71
N GLY A 160 -0.56 -2.03 23.52
CA GLY A 160 -1.80 -1.31 23.83
C GLY A 160 -1.61 0.14 24.32
N SER A 161 -0.64 0.41 25.19
CA SER A 161 -0.38 1.77 25.66
C SER A 161 0.32 2.65 24.64
N ALA A 162 1.24 2.09 23.86
CA ALA A 162 1.99 2.81 22.82
C ALA A 162 1.12 3.08 21.58
N SER A 163 0.19 2.17 21.26
CA SER A 163 -0.68 2.28 20.09
C SER A 163 -1.57 3.52 20.12
N ARG A 164 -2.05 3.94 21.29
CA ARG A 164 -2.91 5.15 21.43
C ARG A 164 -2.23 6.39 20.90
N GLY A 165 -0.97 6.63 21.31
CA GLY A 165 -0.20 7.79 20.87
C GLY A 165 0.07 7.75 19.36
N TYR A 166 0.34 6.57 18.81
CA TYR A 166 0.56 6.37 17.40
C TYR A 166 -0.72 6.58 16.58
N ILE A 167 -1.85 5.97 16.98
CA ILE A 167 -3.14 6.11 16.31
C ILE A 167 -3.63 7.56 16.34
N ALA A 168 -3.39 8.30 17.43
CA ALA A 168 -3.79 9.68 17.55
C ALA A 168 -3.14 10.60 16.48
N GLN A 169 -1.95 10.25 16.00
CA GLN A 169 -1.18 11.07 15.03
C GLN A 169 -1.76 11.05 13.62
N PHE A 170 -2.55 10.05 13.24
CA PHE A 170 -3.14 10.00 11.90
C PHE A 170 -4.12 11.14 11.68
N GLY A 171 -3.94 11.85 10.57
CA GLY A 171 -4.79 12.96 10.16
C GLY A 171 -5.95 12.56 9.26
N SER A 172 -5.92 11.33 8.68
CA SER A 172 -6.93 10.87 7.74
C SER A 172 -7.09 9.34 7.77
N ILE A 173 -8.23 8.85 7.25
CA ILE A 173 -8.48 7.42 7.06
C ILE A 173 -7.48 6.83 6.04
N SER A 174 -7.11 7.61 5.05
CA SER A 174 -6.10 7.22 4.05
C SER A 174 -4.72 6.93 4.68
N GLU A 175 -4.30 7.74 5.65
CA GLU A 175 -3.06 7.50 6.39
C GLU A 175 -3.13 6.23 7.24
N ILE A 176 -4.26 5.98 7.89
CA ILE A 176 -4.49 4.73 8.64
C ILE A 176 -4.45 3.53 7.69
N ALA A 177 -5.15 3.59 6.56
CA ALA A 177 -5.19 2.50 5.59
C ALA A 177 -3.79 2.22 4.99
N ALA A 178 -3.02 3.25 4.68
CA ALA A 178 -1.65 3.11 4.22
C ALA A 178 -0.75 2.46 5.28
N ALA A 179 -0.84 2.90 6.55
CA ALA A 179 -0.07 2.35 7.65
C ALA A 179 -0.47 0.90 7.97
N MET A 180 -1.75 0.55 7.86
CA MET A 180 -2.24 -0.81 8.11
C MET A 180 -2.05 -1.76 6.92
N SER A 181 -1.77 -1.25 5.73
CA SER A 181 -1.66 -2.04 4.50
C SER A 181 -0.87 -3.35 4.64
N PRO A 182 0.29 -3.42 5.32
CA PRO A 182 1.04 -4.67 5.47
C PRO A 182 0.32 -5.76 6.28
N TRP A 183 -0.64 -5.40 7.12
CA TRP A 183 -1.34 -6.32 8.03
C TRP A 183 -2.78 -6.63 7.60
N LEU A 184 -3.28 -6.02 6.53
CA LEU A 184 -4.62 -6.32 6.02
C LEU A 184 -4.64 -7.71 5.35
N PHE A 185 -5.71 -8.47 5.55
CA PHE A 185 -5.89 -9.81 4.98
C PHE A 185 -6.40 -9.80 3.52
N ASN A 186 -6.76 -8.62 2.99
CA ASN A 186 -7.32 -8.48 1.67
C ASN A 186 -6.30 -8.86 0.57
N SER A 187 -6.79 -9.37 -0.54
CA SER A 187 -5.98 -9.72 -1.70
C SER A 187 -5.35 -8.49 -2.37
N ALA A 188 -4.32 -8.69 -3.19
CA ALA A 188 -3.73 -7.62 -3.99
C ALA A 188 -4.77 -6.98 -4.95
N GLU A 189 -5.68 -7.79 -5.49
CA GLU A 189 -6.78 -7.31 -6.34
C GLU A 189 -7.75 -6.40 -5.57
N ASP A 190 -8.14 -6.78 -4.34
CA ASP A 190 -9.03 -5.94 -3.53
C ASP A 190 -8.39 -4.60 -3.16
N ARG A 191 -7.09 -4.62 -2.85
CA ARG A 191 -6.31 -3.39 -2.60
C ARG A 191 -6.23 -2.51 -3.85
N TYR A 192 -6.11 -3.12 -5.03
CA TYR A 192 -6.11 -2.38 -6.27
C TYR A 192 -7.47 -1.73 -6.57
N LYS A 193 -8.60 -2.35 -6.20
CA LYS A 193 -9.94 -1.75 -6.34
C LYS A 193 -10.07 -0.39 -5.64
N VAL A 194 -9.35 -0.19 -4.52
CA VAL A 194 -9.28 1.13 -3.86
C VAL A 194 -8.65 2.16 -4.78
N LEU A 195 -7.56 1.80 -5.47
CA LEU A 195 -6.88 2.71 -6.40
C LEU A 195 -7.71 2.96 -7.67
N GLU A 196 -8.43 1.95 -8.14
CA GLU A 196 -9.23 2.00 -9.36
C GLU A 196 -10.49 2.86 -9.20
N GLU A 197 -11.08 2.93 -8.00
CA GLU A 197 -12.31 3.68 -7.74
C GLU A 197 -12.09 5.20 -7.92
N ASP A 198 -12.90 5.82 -8.78
CA ASP A 198 -12.78 7.24 -9.12
C ASP A 198 -13.49 8.17 -8.11
N SER A 199 -14.47 7.66 -7.37
CA SER A 199 -15.15 8.40 -6.31
C SER A 199 -14.32 8.43 -5.02
N LYS A 200 -14.00 9.61 -4.52
CA LYS A 200 -13.31 9.76 -3.23
C LYS A 200 -14.11 9.14 -2.09
N ALA A 201 -15.42 9.36 -2.06
CA ALA A 201 -16.30 8.83 -1.04
C ALA A 201 -16.28 7.30 -1.02
N LYS A 202 -16.40 6.66 -2.19
CA LYS A 202 -16.35 5.20 -2.29
C LYS A 202 -14.98 4.63 -1.97
N ARG A 203 -13.88 5.32 -2.33
CA ARG A 203 -12.53 4.91 -1.90
C ARG A 203 -12.42 4.88 -0.38
N LEU A 204 -12.96 5.89 0.29
CA LEU A 204 -12.97 5.95 1.75
C LEU A 204 -13.77 4.79 2.33
N ASP A 205 -14.96 4.50 1.78
CA ASP A 205 -15.79 3.37 2.19
C ASP A 205 -15.06 2.04 2.04
N LEU A 206 -14.35 1.83 0.93
CA LEU A 206 -13.56 0.62 0.70
C LEU A 206 -12.42 0.47 1.72
N MET A 207 -11.69 1.55 2.00
CA MET A 207 -10.60 1.54 3.00
C MET A 207 -11.12 1.23 4.40
N GLU A 208 -12.16 1.92 4.83
CA GLU A 208 -12.79 1.66 6.14
C GLU A 208 -13.28 0.22 6.25
N LYS A 209 -14.00 -0.27 5.24
CA LYS A 209 -14.49 -1.64 5.20
C LYS A 209 -13.35 -2.64 5.40
N MET A 210 -12.25 -2.51 4.67
CA MET A 210 -11.10 -3.40 4.79
C MET A 210 -10.49 -3.37 6.20
N ILE A 211 -10.40 -2.20 6.81
CA ILE A 211 -9.86 -2.06 8.17
C ILE A 211 -10.80 -2.71 9.20
N TYR A 212 -12.12 -2.46 9.12
CA TYR A 212 -13.09 -3.07 10.03
C TYR A 212 -13.15 -4.57 9.87
N GLU A 213 -13.15 -5.10 8.65
CA GLU A 213 -13.08 -6.54 8.38
C GLU A 213 -11.82 -7.17 9.00
N ASN A 214 -10.68 -6.48 8.91
CA ASN A 214 -9.44 -6.95 9.52
C ASN A 214 -9.52 -7.00 11.05
N ILE A 215 -10.12 -5.99 11.68
CA ILE A 215 -10.37 -5.96 13.12
C ILE A 215 -11.28 -7.13 13.54
N GLU A 216 -12.36 -7.33 12.81
CA GLU A 216 -13.34 -8.39 13.10
C GLU A 216 -12.73 -9.79 12.96
N MET A 217 -12.02 -10.07 11.86
CA MET A 217 -11.36 -11.35 11.65
C MET A 217 -10.32 -11.67 12.72
N SER A 218 -9.57 -10.67 13.18
CA SER A 218 -8.60 -10.85 14.25
C SER A 218 -9.28 -11.13 15.60
N ASN A 219 -10.42 -10.48 15.88
CA ASN A 219 -11.19 -10.74 17.09
C ASN A 219 -11.72 -12.18 17.10
N ILE A 220 -12.30 -12.64 15.99
CA ILE A 220 -12.77 -14.03 15.85
C ILE A 220 -11.63 -15.04 16.08
N GLY A 221 -10.45 -14.77 15.49
CA GLY A 221 -9.27 -15.61 15.69
C GLY A 221 -8.82 -15.68 17.15
N THR A 222 -8.87 -14.55 17.85
CA THR A 222 -8.52 -14.47 19.28
C THR A 222 -9.54 -15.21 20.14
N GLU A 223 -10.82 -15.05 19.89
CA GLU A 223 -11.89 -15.76 20.61
C GLU A 223 -11.79 -17.27 20.40
N ALA A 224 -11.54 -17.74 19.19
CA ALA A 224 -11.35 -19.14 18.88
C ALA A 224 -10.12 -19.73 19.61
N ALA A 225 -9.00 -19.01 19.64
CA ALA A 225 -7.79 -19.42 20.36
C ALA A 225 -8.03 -19.51 21.87
N ASN A 226 -8.73 -18.51 22.44
CA ASN A 226 -9.06 -18.50 23.88
C ASN A 226 -10.01 -19.65 24.25
N ALA A 227 -11.01 -19.96 23.42
CA ALA A 227 -11.91 -21.08 23.61
C ALA A 227 -11.16 -22.42 23.58
N GLN A 228 -10.26 -22.61 22.64
CA GLN A 228 -9.43 -23.81 22.55
C GLN A 228 -8.51 -23.96 23.75
N GLU A 229 -7.89 -22.91 24.25
CA GLU A 229 -7.05 -22.93 25.45
C GLU A 229 -7.88 -23.29 26.69
N ALA A 230 -9.08 -22.73 26.84
CA ALA A 230 -9.98 -23.05 27.92
C ALA A 230 -10.39 -24.54 27.91
N ASP A 231 -10.66 -25.12 26.74
CA ASP A 231 -10.96 -26.53 26.57
C ASP A 231 -9.78 -27.43 26.96
N TYR A 232 -8.55 -27.08 26.51
CA TYR A 232 -7.34 -27.80 26.94
C TYR A 232 -7.11 -27.75 28.43
N GLN A 233 -7.29 -26.58 29.05
CA GLN A 233 -7.15 -26.45 30.51
C GLN A 233 -8.20 -27.29 31.25
N LYS A 234 -9.44 -27.36 30.76
CA LYS A 234 -10.49 -28.19 31.32
C LYS A 234 -10.13 -29.69 31.27
N ILE A 235 -9.72 -30.19 30.12
CA ILE A 235 -9.28 -31.56 29.90
C ILE A 235 -8.09 -31.90 30.81
N TYR A 236 -7.12 -31.00 30.94
CA TYR A 236 -5.96 -31.17 31.80
C TYR A 236 -6.35 -31.27 33.27
N ARG A 237 -7.25 -30.40 33.75
CA ARG A 237 -7.78 -30.45 35.13
C ARG A 237 -8.54 -31.75 35.42
N GLU A 238 -9.40 -32.20 34.52
CA GLU A 238 -10.13 -33.45 34.65
C GLU A 238 -9.20 -34.67 34.71
N SER A 239 -8.14 -34.68 33.88
CA SER A 239 -7.15 -35.75 33.89
C SER A 239 -6.30 -35.78 35.19
N ALA A 240 -5.96 -34.60 35.72
CA ALA A 240 -5.22 -34.46 36.96
C ALA A 240 -6.06 -34.92 38.17
N LEU A 241 -7.36 -34.59 38.20
CA LEU A 241 -8.27 -35.03 39.23
C LEU A 241 -8.48 -36.56 39.21
N LYS A 242 -8.59 -37.20 38.05
CA LYS A 242 -8.69 -38.65 37.91
C LYS A 242 -7.45 -39.37 38.47
N LYS A 243 -6.24 -38.82 38.24
CA LYS A 243 -4.99 -39.38 38.79
C LYS A 243 -4.83 -39.26 40.32
N GLN A 244 -5.63 -38.41 40.97
CA GLN A 244 -5.61 -38.25 42.43
C GLN A 244 -6.61 -39.18 43.13
N ILE A 245 -7.53 -39.81 42.41
CA ILE A 245 -8.59 -40.68 42.93
C ILE A 245 -8.22 -42.17 42.82
N ASP A 246 -7.28 -42.51 41.94
CA ASP A 246 -6.66 -43.85 41.79
C ASP A 246 -5.41 -43.95 42.68
#